data_83946363cfae3cc9a85ec16955ea0724
#
_entry.id   83946363cfae3cc9a85ec16955ea0724
#
_cell.length_a   1.000
_cell.length_b   1.000
_cell.length_c   1.000
_cell.angle_alpha   90.00
_cell.angle_beta   90.00
_cell.angle_gamma   90.00
#
_symmetry.space_group_name_H-M   'P 1'
#
loop_
_entity.id
_entity.type
_entity.pdbx_description
1 polymer ?
#
loop_
_entity_poly.entity_id
_entity_poly.type
_entity_poly.pdbx_seq_one_letter_code
_entity_poly.pdbx_strand_id
1 'polypeptide(L)'
;GCSLIISPWNYPVQLLLNPLVGSISAGCTTILKPSPYVPTVSKVIEDMIAETFEERYIAVVQGNRNVNTALLEQRWDIIFFTGSPVLAKTVMAAAARNLTPVVLELGGKSPCIIDKHADIATAAKRLAWGKTLNCGQTCIAPDYLLIHKDVKEAFVKAFAEEVRNLHGEDIKADRHYVRMVNDKA
;
A
#
# COMPACT_ATOMS: atom_id res chain seq x y z
N GLY A 1 -5.94 -25.22 0.71
CA GLY A 1 -4.76 -24.70 0.00
C GLY A 1 -3.81 -23.99 0.92
N CYS A 2 -2.62 -23.71 0.42
CA CYS A 2 -1.60 -22.95 1.14
C CYS A 2 -1.32 -21.64 0.39
N SER A 3 -1.50 -20.50 1.05
CA SER A 3 -1.32 -19.17 0.46
C SER A 3 -0.09 -18.44 1.01
N LEU A 4 0.54 -17.64 0.16
CA LEU A 4 1.58 -16.69 0.54
C LEU A 4 1.06 -15.27 0.34
N ILE A 5 1.10 -14.43 1.38
CA ILE A 5 0.74 -13.01 1.30
C ILE A 5 1.97 -12.17 1.60
N ILE A 6 2.44 -11.40 0.60
CA ILE A 6 3.57 -10.48 0.74
C ILE A 6 3.04 -9.06 0.66
N SER A 7 3.24 -8.27 1.73
CA SER A 7 2.73 -6.90 1.82
C SER A 7 3.82 -5.84 1.82
N PRO A 8 3.48 -4.61 1.39
CA PRO A 8 4.36 -3.46 1.41
C PRO A 8 4.36 -2.76 2.77
N TRP A 9 5.08 -1.64 2.83
CA TRP A 9 5.30 -0.84 4.03
C TRP A 9 4.31 0.33 4.20
N ASN A 10 3.63 0.75 3.14
CA ASN A 10 2.85 2.00 3.15
C ASN A 10 1.53 1.90 3.91
N TYR A 11 0.87 0.75 3.89
CA TYR A 11 -0.29 0.40 4.72
C TYR A 11 -0.10 -1.02 5.28
N PRO A 12 0.86 -1.21 6.20
CA PRO A 12 1.36 -2.53 6.57
C PRO A 12 0.32 -3.43 7.25
N VAL A 13 -0.62 -2.86 7.99
CA VAL A 13 -1.71 -3.60 8.64
C VAL A 13 -2.76 -4.01 7.61
N GLN A 14 -3.32 -3.02 6.91
CA GLN A 14 -4.42 -3.22 5.98
C GLN A 14 -4.04 -4.15 4.82
N LEU A 15 -2.90 -3.89 4.17
CA LEU A 15 -2.48 -4.64 2.98
C LEU A 15 -1.94 -6.05 3.29
N LEU A 16 -1.75 -6.38 4.56
CA LEU A 16 -1.43 -7.73 5.01
C LEU A 16 -2.69 -8.49 5.48
N LEU A 17 -3.53 -7.84 6.28
CA LEU A 17 -4.66 -8.51 6.92
C LEU A 17 -5.90 -8.61 6.04
N ASN A 18 -6.16 -7.66 5.12
CA ASN A 18 -7.30 -7.80 4.21
C ASN A 18 -7.20 -9.05 3.31
N PRO A 19 -6.07 -9.33 2.65
CA PRO A 19 -5.92 -10.58 1.91
C PRO A 19 -6.00 -11.82 2.81
N LEU A 20 -5.53 -11.74 4.06
CA LEU A 20 -5.64 -12.82 5.03
C LEU A 20 -7.09 -13.21 5.29
N VAL A 21 -7.99 -12.23 5.43
CA VAL A 21 -9.44 -12.50 5.60
C VAL A 21 -9.98 -13.35 4.45
N GLY A 22 -9.61 -13.00 3.21
CA GLY A 22 -9.97 -13.78 2.03
C GLY A 22 -9.38 -15.19 2.05
N SER A 23 -8.12 -15.34 2.47
CA SER A 23 -7.45 -16.63 2.59
C SER A 23 -8.12 -17.55 3.62
N ILE A 24 -8.44 -17.01 4.80
CA ILE A 24 -9.17 -17.73 5.86
C ILE A 24 -10.55 -18.16 5.36
N SER A 25 -11.28 -17.24 4.70
CA SER A 25 -12.62 -17.53 4.17
C SER A 25 -12.61 -18.64 3.12
N ALA A 26 -11.51 -18.80 2.40
CA ALA A 26 -11.30 -19.88 1.43
C ALA A 26 -10.77 -21.18 2.07
N GLY A 27 -10.56 -21.23 3.39
CA GLY A 27 -10.03 -22.39 4.11
C GLY A 27 -8.56 -22.67 3.83
N CYS A 28 -7.76 -21.65 3.49
CA CYS A 28 -6.33 -21.80 3.26
C CYS A 28 -5.53 -21.68 4.55
N THR A 29 -4.44 -22.45 4.64
CA THR A 29 -3.31 -22.11 5.53
C THR A 29 -2.53 -20.96 4.91
N THR A 30 -1.91 -20.09 5.71
CA THR A 30 -1.33 -18.85 5.19
C THR A 30 0.02 -18.54 5.82
N ILE A 31 0.99 -18.22 5.00
CA ILE A 31 2.22 -17.53 5.42
C ILE A 31 2.08 -16.03 5.10
N LEU A 32 2.26 -15.21 6.11
CA LEU A 32 2.28 -13.75 6.03
C LEU A 32 3.72 -13.26 6.00
N LYS A 33 4.06 -12.45 5.01
CA LYS A 33 5.38 -11.83 4.87
C LYS A 33 5.26 -10.31 4.89
N PRO A 34 5.31 -9.67 6.07
CA PRO A 34 5.28 -8.21 6.19
C PRO A 34 6.56 -7.57 5.66
N SER A 35 6.49 -6.26 5.44
CA SER A 35 7.63 -5.48 4.96
C SER A 35 8.71 -5.29 6.03
N PRO A 36 10.01 -5.45 5.70
CA PRO A 36 11.10 -5.17 6.62
C PRO A 36 11.32 -3.66 6.90
N TYR A 37 10.68 -2.78 6.13
CA TYR A 37 10.80 -1.33 6.32
C TYR A 37 9.96 -0.77 7.47
N VAL A 38 9.08 -1.58 8.07
CA VAL A 38 8.24 -1.22 9.22
C VAL A 38 8.35 -2.26 10.33
N PRO A 39 9.55 -2.46 10.88
CA PRO A 39 9.85 -3.60 11.77
C PRO A 39 8.99 -3.62 13.04
N THR A 40 8.71 -2.46 13.63
CA THR A 40 7.86 -2.38 14.83
C THR A 40 6.43 -2.86 14.56
N VAL A 41 5.83 -2.41 13.45
CA VAL A 41 4.48 -2.85 13.06
C VAL A 41 4.47 -4.33 12.71
N SER A 42 5.49 -4.79 11.98
CA SER A 42 5.63 -6.19 11.61
C SER A 42 5.74 -7.10 12.83
N LYS A 43 6.46 -6.66 13.87
CA LYS A 43 6.56 -7.40 15.14
C LYS A 43 5.22 -7.48 15.88
N VAL A 44 4.49 -6.37 15.96
CA VAL A 44 3.15 -6.37 16.59
C VAL A 44 2.18 -7.31 15.87
N ILE A 45 2.23 -7.32 14.53
CA ILE A 45 1.40 -8.25 13.75
C ILE A 45 1.81 -9.70 14.00
N GLU A 46 3.12 -9.99 14.04
CA GLU A 46 3.63 -11.33 14.34
C GLU A 46 3.12 -11.82 15.69
N ASP A 47 3.24 -10.99 16.74
CA ASP A 47 2.78 -11.34 18.09
C ASP A 47 1.25 -11.58 18.10
N MET A 48 0.48 -10.68 17.49
CA MET A 48 -0.97 -10.81 17.39
C MET A 48 -1.40 -12.11 16.67
N ILE A 49 -0.72 -12.46 15.57
CA ILE A 49 -1.01 -13.71 14.85
C ILE A 49 -0.64 -14.93 15.68
N ALA A 50 0.52 -14.92 16.34
CA ALA A 50 0.97 -16.02 17.18
C ALA A 50 0.07 -16.25 18.41
N GLU A 51 -0.52 -15.18 18.97
CA GLU A 51 -1.48 -15.26 20.06
C GLU A 51 -2.88 -15.74 19.62
N THR A 52 -3.22 -15.55 18.32
CA THR A 52 -4.57 -15.79 17.81
C THR A 52 -4.72 -17.14 17.10
N PHE A 53 -3.68 -17.57 16.41
CA PHE A 53 -3.73 -18.73 15.52
C PHE A 53 -2.60 -19.72 15.83
N GLU A 54 -2.87 -21.01 15.62
CA GLU A 54 -1.82 -22.00 15.61
C GLU A 54 -0.86 -21.77 14.43
N GLU A 55 0.44 -21.88 14.64
CA GLU A 55 1.47 -21.65 13.63
C GLU A 55 1.29 -22.50 12.36
N ARG A 56 0.79 -23.75 12.52
CA ARG A 56 0.48 -24.63 11.38
C ARG A 56 -0.67 -24.11 10.52
N TYR A 57 -1.47 -23.16 11.00
CA TYR A 57 -2.59 -22.59 10.27
C TYR A 57 -2.22 -21.24 9.65
N ILE A 58 -1.75 -20.29 10.47
CA ILE A 58 -1.32 -18.98 10.01
C ILE A 58 -0.02 -18.63 10.72
N ALA A 59 1.02 -18.33 9.95
CA ALA A 59 2.31 -17.94 10.47
C ALA A 59 2.82 -16.64 9.83
N VAL A 60 3.61 -15.88 10.59
CA VAL A 60 4.32 -14.69 10.10
C VAL A 60 5.79 -15.02 9.94
N VAL A 61 6.33 -14.73 8.76
CA VAL A 61 7.77 -14.88 8.46
C VAL A 61 8.34 -13.50 8.19
N GLN A 62 9.09 -12.95 9.11
CA GLN A 62 9.81 -11.69 8.93
C GLN A 62 11.13 -11.90 8.20
N GLY A 63 11.65 -10.83 7.62
CA GLY A 63 12.97 -10.84 7.00
C GLY A 63 13.07 -10.00 5.72
N ASN A 64 14.25 -9.99 5.16
CA ASN A 64 14.66 -9.20 4.02
C ASN A 64 14.39 -9.90 2.67
N ARG A 65 15.08 -9.43 1.61
CA ARG A 65 14.96 -9.98 0.26
C ARG A 65 15.31 -11.49 0.19
N ASN A 66 16.26 -11.96 0.99
CA ASN A 66 16.67 -13.37 0.96
C ASN A 66 15.53 -14.28 1.45
N VAL A 67 14.80 -13.82 2.46
CA VAL A 67 13.60 -14.52 2.95
C VAL A 67 12.50 -14.52 1.89
N ASN A 68 12.28 -13.40 1.18
CA ASN A 68 11.34 -13.39 0.06
C ASN A 68 11.73 -14.42 -1.01
N THR A 69 13.01 -14.50 -1.36
CA THR A 69 13.51 -15.48 -2.34
C THR A 69 13.22 -16.91 -1.87
N ALA A 70 13.58 -17.24 -0.62
CA ALA A 70 13.34 -18.56 -0.05
C ALA A 70 11.85 -18.93 -0.01
N LEU A 71 10.96 -18.00 0.32
CA LEU A 71 9.52 -18.22 0.27
C LEU A 71 9.01 -18.43 -1.16
N LEU A 72 9.52 -17.69 -2.13
CA LEU A 72 9.15 -17.83 -3.54
C LEU A 72 9.69 -19.13 -4.19
N GLU A 73 10.64 -19.79 -3.59
CA GLU A 73 11.12 -21.12 -4.00
C GLU A 73 10.20 -22.25 -3.53
N GLN A 74 9.32 -21.99 -2.56
CA GLN A 74 8.36 -22.97 -2.07
C GLN A 74 7.16 -23.11 -3.02
N ARG A 75 6.41 -24.20 -2.85
CA ARG A 75 5.17 -24.42 -3.59
C ARG A 75 3.98 -23.81 -2.87
N TRP A 76 3.24 -22.98 -3.58
CA TRP A 76 2.03 -22.31 -3.12
C TRP A 76 0.84 -22.64 -4.02
N ASP A 77 -0.37 -22.65 -3.45
CA ASP A 77 -1.60 -22.76 -4.23
C ASP A 77 -2.04 -21.38 -4.76
N ILE A 78 -1.67 -20.29 -4.05
CA ILE A 78 -1.86 -18.91 -4.50
C ILE A 78 -0.83 -17.97 -3.84
N ILE A 79 -0.38 -16.96 -4.57
CA ILE A 79 0.44 -15.87 -4.02
C ILE A 79 -0.31 -14.55 -4.20
N PHE A 80 -0.56 -13.86 -3.09
CA PHE A 80 -1.04 -12.48 -3.08
C PHE A 80 0.14 -11.55 -2.79
N PHE A 81 0.41 -10.64 -3.70
CA PHE A 81 1.53 -9.71 -3.60
C PHE A 81 1.07 -8.27 -3.80
N THR A 82 1.42 -7.39 -2.87
CA THR A 82 1.28 -5.95 -3.03
C THR A 82 2.65 -5.29 -2.97
N GLY A 83 3.00 -4.49 -3.99
CA GLY A 83 4.29 -3.83 -4.04
C GLY A 83 4.67 -3.24 -5.38
N SER A 84 5.97 -3.19 -5.68
CA SER A 84 6.47 -2.59 -6.92
C SER A 84 6.34 -3.54 -8.13
N PRO A 85 6.14 -2.99 -9.36
CA PRO A 85 6.15 -3.79 -10.59
C PRO A 85 7.44 -4.60 -10.81
N VAL A 86 8.57 -4.08 -10.35
CA VAL A 86 9.86 -4.78 -10.47
C VAL A 86 9.85 -6.08 -9.67
N LEU A 87 9.40 -6.03 -8.41
CA LEU A 87 9.33 -7.22 -7.57
C LEU A 87 8.21 -8.16 -8.01
N ALA A 88 7.09 -7.62 -8.50
CA ALA A 88 5.98 -8.42 -9.05
C ALA A 88 6.43 -9.33 -10.20
N LYS A 89 7.32 -8.86 -11.08
CA LYS A 89 7.90 -9.70 -12.15
C LYS A 89 8.68 -10.89 -11.58
N THR A 90 9.40 -10.70 -10.48
CA THR A 90 10.11 -11.77 -9.78
C THR A 90 9.11 -12.77 -9.18
N VAL A 91 8.04 -12.28 -8.56
CA VAL A 91 6.97 -13.11 -8.00
C VAL A 91 6.31 -13.96 -9.10
N MET A 92 5.93 -13.34 -10.22
CA MET A 92 5.33 -14.05 -11.36
C MET A 92 6.27 -15.12 -11.93
N ALA A 93 7.54 -14.80 -12.12
CA ALA A 93 8.53 -15.74 -12.64
C ALA A 93 8.74 -16.95 -11.71
N ALA A 94 8.71 -16.73 -10.41
CA ALA A 94 8.79 -17.81 -9.42
C ALA A 94 7.52 -18.67 -9.42
N ALA A 95 6.34 -18.04 -9.41
CA ALA A 95 5.03 -18.70 -9.42
C ALA A 95 4.83 -19.58 -10.67
N ALA A 96 5.31 -19.12 -11.82
CA ALA A 96 5.20 -19.84 -13.10
C ALA A 96 5.83 -21.24 -13.07
N ARG A 97 6.86 -21.46 -12.25
CA ARG A 97 7.51 -22.77 -12.11
C ARG A 97 6.56 -23.87 -11.63
N ASN A 98 5.58 -23.49 -10.81
CA ASN A 98 4.61 -24.40 -10.22
C ASN A 98 3.19 -24.16 -10.75
N LEU A 99 3.01 -23.31 -11.78
CA LEU A 99 1.72 -22.86 -12.30
C LEU A 99 0.84 -22.23 -11.18
N THR A 100 1.47 -21.62 -10.18
CA THR A 100 0.79 -20.97 -9.06
C THR A 100 0.10 -19.69 -9.54
N PRO A 101 -1.20 -19.51 -9.34
CA PRO A 101 -1.90 -18.25 -9.62
C PRO A 101 -1.37 -17.13 -8.71
N VAL A 102 -1.31 -15.92 -9.26
CA VAL A 102 -0.86 -14.73 -8.54
C VAL A 102 -1.92 -13.63 -8.61
N VAL A 103 -2.13 -12.93 -7.48
CA VAL A 103 -2.84 -11.67 -7.42
C VAL A 103 -1.81 -10.58 -7.13
N LEU A 104 -1.75 -9.58 -8.01
CA LEU A 104 -0.74 -8.52 -7.96
C LEU A 104 -1.42 -7.16 -7.81
N GLU A 105 -1.23 -6.54 -6.65
CA GLU A 105 -1.60 -5.16 -6.38
C GLU A 105 -0.35 -4.29 -6.48
N LEU A 106 -0.34 -3.35 -7.43
CA LEU A 106 0.85 -2.61 -7.81
C LEU A 106 0.65 -1.09 -7.66
N GLY A 107 1.66 -0.32 -8.03
CA GLY A 107 1.57 1.14 -8.05
C GLY A 107 0.64 1.67 -9.13
N GLY A 108 0.33 2.96 -9.04
CA GLY A 108 -0.54 3.64 -9.98
C GLY A 108 -0.08 5.05 -10.28
N LYS A 109 -0.64 5.61 -11.36
CA LYS A 109 -0.55 7.00 -11.79
C LYS A 109 -1.95 7.51 -12.00
N SER A 110 -2.71 7.68 -10.89
CA SER A 110 -4.14 7.99 -10.94
C SER A 110 -4.39 9.41 -11.40
N PRO A 111 -5.06 9.63 -12.56
CA PRO A 111 -5.47 10.94 -13.02
C PRO A 111 -6.58 11.50 -12.14
N CYS A 112 -6.56 12.83 -11.96
CA CYS A 112 -7.70 13.54 -11.41
C CYS A 112 -8.19 14.57 -12.43
N ILE A 113 -9.47 14.54 -12.77
CA ILE A 113 -10.08 15.40 -13.77
C ILE A 113 -10.93 16.46 -13.08
N ILE A 114 -10.67 17.74 -13.37
CA ILE A 114 -11.42 18.88 -12.84
C ILE A 114 -12.02 19.64 -14.02
N ASP A 115 -13.31 19.41 -14.25
CA ASP A 115 -14.09 20.10 -15.27
C ASP A 115 -14.43 21.54 -14.86
N LYS A 116 -14.79 22.37 -15.82
CA LYS A 116 -15.22 23.76 -15.61
C LYS A 116 -16.44 23.93 -14.71
N HIS A 117 -17.26 22.88 -14.57
CA HIS A 117 -18.46 22.85 -13.73
C HIS A 117 -18.21 22.19 -12.36
N ALA A 118 -16.97 21.77 -12.07
CA ALA A 118 -16.63 21.19 -10.78
C ALA A 118 -16.80 22.20 -9.64
N ASP A 119 -17.28 21.74 -8.49
CA ASP A 119 -17.19 22.51 -7.25
C ASP A 119 -15.72 22.56 -6.81
N ILE A 120 -15.09 23.72 -7.03
CA ILE A 120 -13.66 23.91 -6.81
C ILE A 120 -13.28 23.77 -5.34
N ALA A 121 -14.11 24.26 -4.41
CA ALA A 121 -13.84 24.15 -2.99
C ALA A 121 -13.83 22.69 -2.53
N THR A 122 -14.85 21.92 -2.92
CA THR A 122 -14.91 20.48 -2.61
C THR A 122 -13.78 19.71 -3.30
N ALA A 123 -13.47 20.00 -4.55
CA ALA A 123 -12.38 19.36 -5.29
C ALA A 123 -11.03 19.61 -4.61
N ALA A 124 -10.73 20.87 -4.24
CA ALA A 124 -9.50 21.24 -3.57
C ALA A 124 -9.35 20.53 -2.22
N LYS A 125 -10.41 20.53 -1.40
CA LYS A 125 -10.43 19.86 -0.09
C LYS A 125 -10.17 18.37 -0.20
N ARG A 126 -10.87 17.67 -1.10
CA ARG A 126 -10.72 16.22 -1.30
C ARG A 126 -9.35 15.86 -1.85
N LEU A 127 -8.83 16.67 -2.80
CA LEU A 127 -7.52 16.41 -3.37
C LEU A 127 -6.39 16.71 -2.39
N ALA A 128 -6.48 17.79 -1.61
CA ALA A 128 -5.49 18.11 -0.58
C ALA A 128 -5.38 16.95 0.41
N TRP A 129 -6.50 16.46 0.93
CA TRP A 129 -6.50 15.27 1.79
C TRP A 129 -5.97 14.02 1.08
N GLY A 130 -6.49 13.69 -0.09
CA GLY A 130 -6.13 12.46 -0.81
C GLY A 130 -4.66 12.41 -1.25
N LYS A 131 -4.04 13.58 -1.52
CA LYS A 131 -2.62 13.65 -1.90
C LYS A 131 -1.69 13.68 -0.69
N THR A 132 -2.09 14.31 0.40
CA THR A 132 -1.24 14.42 1.58
C THR A 132 -1.37 13.24 2.55
N LEU A 133 -2.44 12.47 2.46
CA LEU A 133 -2.59 11.22 3.20
C LEU A 133 -1.37 10.32 3.00
N ASN A 134 -0.78 9.87 4.10
CA ASN A 134 0.43 9.04 4.12
C ASN A 134 1.60 9.63 3.31
N CYS A 135 1.73 10.96 3.24
CA CYS A 135 2.72 11.67 2.43
C CYS A 135 2.64 11.33 0.92
N GLY A 136 1.46 10.97 0.42
CA GLY A 136 1.24 10.53 -0.96
C GLY A 136 1.74 9.12 -1.29
N GLN A 137 2.22 8.36 -0.30
CA GLN A 137 2.75 7.00 -0.45
C GLN A 137 1.61 5.98 -0.57
N THR A 138 0.73 6.18 -1.56
CA THR A 138 -0.51 5.42 -1.76
C THR A 138 -0.66 5.07 -3.24
N CYS A 139 -0.88 3.80 -3.53
CA CYS A 139 -1.03 3.29 -4.91
C CYS A 139 -2.17 3.96 -5.69
N ILE A 140 -3.21 4.41 -5.01
CA ILE A 140 -4.39 5.09 -5.58
C ILE A 140 -4.39 6.60 -5.34
N ALA A 141 -3.28 7.19 -4.84
CA ALA A 141 -3.20 8.64 -4.63
C ALA A 141 -3.39 9.39 -5.96
N PRO A 142 -4.06 10.56 -5.94
CA PRO A 142 -4.04 11.47 -7.09
C PRO A 142 -2.60 11.79 -7.48
N ASP A 143 -2.25 11.54 -8.75
CA ASP A 143 -0.88 11.74 -9.23
C ASP A 143 -0.75 12.99 -10.08
N TYR A 144 -1.60 13.14 -11.09
CA TYR A 144 -1.61 14.31 -11.95
C TYR A 144 -3.03 14.83 -12.20
N LEU A 145 -3.12 16.13 -12.56
CA LEU A 145 -4.38 16.81 -12.77
C LEU A 145 -4.59 17.15 -14.24
N LEU A 146 -5.76 16.81 -14.77
CA LEU A 146 -6.32 17.33 -15.99
C LEU A 146 -7.38 18.34 -15.61
N ILE A 147 -7.02 19.62 -15.66
CA ILE A 147 -7.88 20.70 -15.20
C ILE A 147 -8.29 21.64 -16.33
N HIS A 148 -9.58 22.00 -16.37
CA HIS A 148 -10.07 22.99 -17.32
C HIS A 148 -9.41 24.33 -17.07
N LYS A 149 -8.94 25.01 -18.12
CA LYS A 149 -8.16 26.23 -18.06
C LYS A 149 -8.83 27.36 -17.25
N ASP A 150 -10.15 27.47 -17.36
CA ASP A 150 -10.92 28.56 -16.75
C ASP A 150 -11.03 28.46 -15.23
N VAL A 151 -10.82 27.26 -14.68
CA VAL A 151 -10.90 27.02 -13.23
C VAL A 151 -9.53 26.71 -12.58
N LYS A 152 -8.47 26.65 -13.37
CA LYS A 152 -7.13 26.27 -12.91
C LYS A 152 -6.62 27.18 -11.78
N GLU A 153 -6.65 28.49 -11.97
CA GLU A 153 -6.12 29.45 -10.98
C GLU A 153 -6.91 29.42 -9.66
N ALA A 154 -8.24 29.35 -9.76
CA ALA A 154 -9.10 29.23 -8.59
C ALA A 154 -8.82 27.94 -7.82
N PHE A 155 -8.63 26.81 -8.55
CA PHE A 155 -8.31 25.53 -7.93
C PHE A 155 -6.94 25.55 -7.24
N VAL A 156 -5.88 26.06 -7.89
CA VAL A 156 -4.53 26.12 -7.31
C VAL A 156 -4.52 26.91 -6.01
N LYS A 157 -5.23 28.07 -5.97
CA LYS A 157 -5.38 28.88 -4.76
C LYS A 157 -6.10 28.09 -3.66
N ALA A 158 -7.26 27.51 -3.96
CA ALA A 158 -8.04 26.74 -3.00
C ALA A 158 -7.28 25.51 -2.49
N PHE A 159 -6.58 24.79 -3.37
CA PHE A 159 -5.76 23.65 -2.99
C PHE A 159 -4.63 24.02 -2.02
N ALA A 160 -3.90 25.11 -2.29
CA ALA A 160 -2.85 25.58 -1.42
C ALA A 160 -3.38 26.00 -0.04
N GLU A 161 -4.58 26.61 0.00
CA GLU A 161 -5.26 26.95 1.25
C GLU A 161 -5.66 25.68 2.04
N GLU A 162 -6.24 24.69 1.38
CA GLU A 162 -6.63 23.44 2.04
C GLU A 162 -5.42 22.65 2.57
N VAL A 163 -4.28 22.66 1.88
CA VAL A 163 -3.04 22.06 2.42
C VAL A 163 -2.58 22.78 3.68
N ARG A 164 -2.64 24.14 3.72
CA ARG A 164 -2.34 24.90 4.94
C ARG A 164 -3.34 24.63 6.07
N ASN A 165 -4.62 24.50 5.75
CA ASN A 165 -5.65 24.17 6.73
C ASN A 165 -5.41 22.80 7.37
N LEU A 166 -4.92 21.82 6.60
CA LEU A 166 -4.65 20.46 7.08
C LEU A 166 -3.35 20.38 7.91
N HIS A 167 -2.29 21.09 7.52
CA HIS A 167 -0.93 20.86 8.01
C HIS A 167 -0.25 22.11 8.59
N GLY A 168 -0.92 23.27 8.57
CA GLY A 168 -0.34 24.55 9.00
C GLY A 168 0.55 25.19 7.93
N GLU A 169 1.17 26.31 8.28
CA GLU A 169 2.05 27.07 7.38
C GLU A 169 3.38 26.33 7.11
N ASP A 170 3.88 25.57 8.07
CA ASP A 170 5.09 24.75 7.91
C ASP A 170 4.75 23.28 8.09
N ILE A 171 4.50 22.61 6.97
CA ILE A 171 4.23 21.16 6.93
C ILE A 171 5.36 20.31 7.53
N LYS A 172 6.60 20.83 7.57
CA LYS A 172 7.73 20.13 8.19
C LYS A 172 7.62 20.10 9.72
N ALA A 173 6.96 21.09 10.30
CA ALA A 173 6.70 21.16 11.73
C ALA A 173 5.49 20.31 12.16
N ASP A 174 4.62 19.93 11.25
CA ASP A 174 3.45 19.10 11.56
C ASP A 174 3.89 17.70 12.00
N ARG A 175 3.57 17.35 13.25
CA ARG A 175 3.86 16.04 13.85
C ARG A 175 2.94 14.92 13.34
N HIS A 176 1.78 15.27 12.78
CA HIS A 176 0.80 14.34 12.24
C HIS A 176 1.05 14.04 10.76
N TYR A 177 1.84 14.86 10.08
CA TYR A 177 2.24 14.60 8.71
C TYR A 177 3.37 13.58 8.68
N VAL A 178 3.10 12.40 8.15
CA VAL A 178 4.10 11.33 8.05
C VAL A 178 5.25 11.71 7.12
N ARG A 179 6.35 10.99 7.24
CA ARG A 179 7.55 11.20 6.40
C ARG A 179 7.70 10.07 5.38
N MET A 180 8.48 10.33 4.34
CA MET A 180 8.87 9.29 3.40
C MET A 180 9.60 8.17 4.15
N VAL A 181 9.32 6.93 3.78
CA VAL A 181 9.89 5.74 4.46
C VAL A 181 11.41 5.66 4.32
N ASN A 182 11.95 6.16 3.22
CA ASN A 182 13.38 6.25 2.93
C ASN A 182 13.62 7.20 1.75
N ASP A 183 14.89 7.46 1.44
CA ASP A 183 15.30 8.40 0.37
C ASP A 183 14.96 7.91 -1.04
N LYS A 184 14.65 6.64 -1.21
CA LYS A 184 14.32 6.04 -2.51
C LYS A 184 12.82 6.10 -2.82
N ALA A 185 11.99 6.32 -1.82
CA ALA A 185 10.52 6.28 -1.94
C ALA A 185 9.94 7.49 -2.69
#